data_dd5b10ed186085d95766f587a5c0a07b
#
_entry.id   dd5b10ed186085d95766f587a5c0a07b
#
_cell.length_a   1.000
_cell.length_b   1.000
_cell.length_c   1.000
_cell.angle_alpha   90.00
_cell.angle_beta   90.00
_cell.angle_gamma   90.00
#
_symmetry.space_group_name_H-M   'P 1'
#
loop_
_entity.id
_entity.type
_entity.pdbx_description
1 polymer ?
#
loop_
_entity_poly.entity_id
_entity_poly.type
_entity_poly.pdbx_seq_one_letter_code
_entity_poly.pdbx_strand_id
1 'polypeptide(L)'
;MGISLFNTTNGIYTGNRLASEREKVKLLTKHVRLEYLKTIRQQIQSIMRIQLHGNYVGPFGVDMMALLDGKVHPCVELNLRRTMGHVALDISKKIAEPGMMQIIFQPGHYTLHITHDDKAHLL
;
A
#
# COMPACT_ATOMS: atom_id res chain seq x y z
N MET A 1 -1.21 6.53 -9.91
CA MET A 1 -0.48 5.47 -9.17
C MET A 1 -0.24 5.90 -7.75
N GLY A 2 -0.57 5.06 -6.78
CA GLY A 2 -0.45 5.38 -5.36
C GLY A 2 0.26 4.28 -4.57
N ILE A 3 0.75 4.64 -3.39
CA ILE A 3 1.39 3.74 -2.45
C ILE A 3 0.36 3.22 -1.46
N SER A 4 0.38 1.91 -1.24
CA SER A 4 -0.43 1.24 -0.24
C SER A 4 0.51 0.62 0.80
N LEU A 5 0.38 1.06 2.06
CA LEU A 5 1.09 0.47 3.19
C LEU A 5 0.12 -0.45 3.92
N PHE A 6 0.38 -1.74 3.89
CA PHE A 6 -0.50 -2.72 4.47
C PHE A 6 0.22 -3.63 5.46
N ASN A 7 -0.55 -4.23 6.35
CA ASN A 7 -0.07 -5.14 7.37
C ASN A 7 -0.62 -6.54 7.15
N THR A 8 0.18 -7.51 7.54
CA THR A 8 -0.22 -8.91 7.58
C THR A 8 0.08 -9.50 8.96
N THR A 9 -0.69 -10.48 9.36
CA THR A 9 -0.45 -11.29 10.55
C THR A 9 -0.49 -12.76 10.12
N ASN A 10 0.63 -13.47 10.31
CA ASN A 10 0.79 -14.85 9.83
C ASN A 10 0.47 -15.01 8.32
N GLY A 11 0.89 -14.03 7.51
CA GLY A 11 0.67 -14.02 6.07
C GLY A 11 -0.75 -13.60 5.64
N ILE A 12 -1.64 -13.32 6.58
CA ILE A 12 -3.02 -12.89 6.29
C ILE A 12 -3.12 -11.38 6.37
N TYR A 13 -3.70 -10.77 5.36
CA TYR A 13 -3.95 -9.33 5.32
C TYR A 13 -4.82 -8.90 6.51
N THR A 14 -4.41 -7.85 7.22
CA THR A 14 -5.14 -7.32 8.38
C THR A 14 -5.59 -5.88 8.20
N GLY A 15 -4.91 -5.07 7.40
CA GLY A 15 -5.32 -3.70 7.21
C GLY A 15 -4.32 -2.84 6.46
N ASN A 16 -4.71 -1.59 6.25
CA ASN A 16 -3.93 -0.59 5.53
C ASN A 16 -3.77 0.68 6.34
N ARG A 17 -2.64 1.34 6.17
CA ARG A 17 -2.45 2.72 6.59
C ARG A 17 -3.29 3.65 5.71
N LEU A 18 -4.03 4.56 6.33
CA LEU A 18 -4.77 5.62 5.67
C LEU A 18 -4.02 6.94 5.88
N ALA A 19 -3.45 7.49 4.83
CA ALA A 19 -2.65 8.71 4.90
C ALA A 19 -2.46 9.29 3.49
N SER A 20 -1.99 10.53 3.42
CA SER A 20 -1.58 11.13 2.15
C SER A 20 -0.36 10.39 1.58
N GLU A 21 -0.14 10.53 0.26
CA GLU A 21 1.05 9.97 -0.38
C GLU A 21 2.34 10.49 0.28
N ARG A 22 2.38 11.77 0.60
CA ARG A 22 3.52 12.40 1.25
C ARG A 22 3.83 11.75 2.61
N GLU A 23 2.83 11.52 3.41
CA GLU A 23 2.98 10.88 4.73
C GLU A 23 3.43 9.42 4.60
N LYS A 24 2.88 8.69 3.65
CA LYS A 24 3.29 7.30 3.38
C LYS A 24 4.73 7.22 2.90
N VAL A 25 5.17 8.10 2.01
CA VAL A 25 6.56 8.19 1.58
C VAL A 25 7.47 8.49 2.77
N LYS A 26 7.07 9.41 3.64
CA LYS A 26 7.83 9.74 4.85
C LYS A 26 7.99 8.52 5.78
N LEU A 27 6.97 7.71 5.92
CA LEU A 27 7.05 6.46 6.69
C LEU A 27 7.98 5.43 6.04
N LEU A 28 7.87 5.25 4.72
CA LEU A 28 8.72 4.32 3.97
C LEU A 28 10.20 4.71 3.99
N THR A 29 10.51 6.00 3.93
CA THR A 29 11.90 6.47 3.90
C THR A 29 12.66 6.27 5.21
N LYS A 30 11.99 5.84 6.25
CA LYS A 30 12.65 5.31 7.47
C LYS A 30 13.34 3.96 7.22
N HIS A 31 12.94 3.24 6.19
CA HIS A 31 13.42 1.89 5.88
C HIS A 31 14.09 1.78 4.51
N VAL A 32 13.70 2.62 3.56
CA VAL A 32 14.17 2.60 2.17
C VAL A 32 14.62 3.99 1.76
N ARG A 33 15.77 4.10 1.08
CA ARG A 33 16.23 5.39 0.55
C ARG A 33 15.26 5.91 -0.51
N LEU A 34 14.99 7.23 -0.47
CA LEU A 34 14.05 7.88 -1.38
C LEU A 34 14.41 7.70 -2.85
N GLU A 35 15.69 7.84 -3.19
CA GLU A 35 16.18 7.66 -4.57
C GLU A 35 15.92 6.25 -5.08
N TYR A 36 16.13 5.27 -4.22
CA TYR A 36 15.87 3.86 -4.53
C TYR A 36 14.38 3.62 -4.79
N LEU A 37 13.52 4.18 -3.95
CA LEU A 37 12.08 4.09 -4.10
C LEU A 37 11.61 4.73 -5.41
N LYS A 38 12.13 5.90 -5.76
CA LYS A 38 11.82 6.58 -7.03
C LYS A 38 12.25 5.75 -8.24
N THR A 39 13.44 5.17 -8.19
CA THR A 39 13.96 4.33 -9.28
C THR A 39 13.10 3.11 -9.50
N ILE A 40 12.75 2.39 -8.43
CA ILE A 40 11.87 1.22 -8.49
C ILE A 40 10.52 1.58 -9.06
N ARG A 41 9.93 2.69 -8.62
CA ARG A 41 8.64 3.15 -9.11
C ARG A 41 8.66 3.37 -10.62
N GLN A 42 9.69 4.04 -11.14
CA GLN A 42 9.86 4.28 -12.57
C GLN A 42 10.04 2.98 -13.36
N GLN A 43 10.86 2.08 -12.85
CA GLN A 43 11.13 0.79 -13.49
C GLN A 43 9.88 -0.08 -13.54
N ILE A 44 9.14 -0.18 -12.45
CA ILE A 44 7.89 -0.94 -12.39
C ILE A 44 6.85 -0.36 -13.35
N GLN A 45 6.71 0.96 -13.39
CA GLN A 45 5.78 1.61 -14.33
C GLN A 45 6.12 1.25 -15.78
N SER A 46 7.40 1.31 -16.15
CA SER A 46 7.86 0.99 -17.51
C SER A 46 7.63 -0.48 -17.86
N ILE A 47 7.98 -1.38 -16.95
CA ILE A 47 7.82 -2.83 -17.15
C ILE A 47 6.34 -3.20 -17.28
N MET A 48 5.49 -2.70 -16.38
CA MET A 48 4.06 -3.00 -16.41
C MET A 48 3.38 -2.43 -17.66
N ARG A 49 3.79 -1.24 -18.10
CA ARG A 49 3.26 -0.65 -19.34
C ARG A 49 3.53 -1.55 -20.54
N ILE A 50 4.74 -2.13 -20.64
CA ILE A 50 5.13 -3.03 -21.72
C ILE A 50 4.41 -4.38 -21.59
N GLN A 51 4.44 -4.98 -20.41
CA GLN A 51 3.94 -6.35 -20.21
C GLN A 51 2.41 -6.43 -20.24
N LEU A 52 1.72 -5.39 -19.79
CA LEU A 52 0.25 -5.38 -19.75
C LEU A 52 -0.38 -4.84 -21.03
N HIS A 53 0.39 -4.15 -21.88
CA HIS A 53 -0.13 -3.59 -23.14
C HIS A 53 -0.74 -4.70 -24.01
N GLY A 54 -2.01 -4.53 -24.39
CA GLY A 54 -2.74 -5.52 -25.20
C GLY A 54 -3.16 -6.79 -24.45
N ASN A 55 -2.74 -6.97 -23.20
CA ASN A 55 -3.04 -8.18 -22.41
C ASN A 55 -4.01 -7.91 -21.26
N TYR A 56 -3.98 -6.71 -20.71
CA TYR A 56 -4.80 -6.36 -19.54
C TYR A 56 -5.12 -4.87 -19.52
N VAL A 57 -6.38 -4.57 -19.23
CA VAL A 57 -6.86 -3.20 -18.97
C VAL A 57 -7.65 -3.22 -17.67
N GLY A 58 -7.25 -2.39 -16.71
CA GLY A 58 -7.92 -2.30 -15.42
C GLY A 58 -6.96 -1.97 -14.28
N PRO A 59 -7.47 -1.93 -13.04
CA PRO A 59 -6.64 -1.70 -11.87
C PRO A 59 -5.75 -2.90 -11.59
N PHE A 60 -4.56 -2.65 -11.05
CA PHE A 60 -3.66 -3.71 -10.58
C PHE A 60 -2.82 -3.21 -9.42
N GLY A 61 -2.28 -4.13 -8.65
CA GLY A 61 -1.34 -3.86 -7.56
C GLY A 61 -0.09 -4.71 -7.69
N VAL A 62 1.03 -4.13 -7.31
CA VAL A 62 2.32 -4.82 -7.21
C VAL A 62 2.75 -4.79 -5.76
N ASP A 63 2.82 -5.96 -5.15
CA ASP A 63 3.26 -6.09 -3.76
C ASP A 63 4.78 -6.09 -3.71
N MET A 64 5.33 -5.27 -2.83
CA MET A 64 6.76 -5.12 -2.60
C MET A 64 7.09 -5.36 -1.14
N MET A 65 8.34 -5.62 -0.85
CA MET A 65 8.81 -5.83 0.52
C MET A 65 10.07 -5.04 0.78
N ALA A 66 10.06 -4.19 1.80
CA ALA A 66 11.28 -3.54 2.28
C ALA A 66 12.13 -4.56 3.04
N LEU A 67 13.42 -4.62 2.71
CA LEU A 67 14.38 -5.54 3.31
C LEU A 67 15.21 -4.84 4.39
N LEU A 68 15.82 -5.62 5.28
CA LEU A 68 16.60 -5.09 6.40
C LEU A 68 17.83 -4.26 5.95
N ASP A 69 18.35 -4.53 4.76
CA ASP A 69 19.51 -3.82 4.21
C ASP A 69 19.15 -2.50 3.50
N GLY A 70 17.90 -2.07 3.59
CA GLY A 70 17.39 -0.85 2.94
C GLY A 70 17.01 -1.02 1.48
N LYS A 71 17.11 -2.24 0.94
CA LYS A 71 16.66 -2.57 -0.41
C LYS A 71 15.16 -2.95 -0.40
N VAL A 72 14.62 -3.13 -1.59
CA VAL A 72 13.21 -3.53 -1.79
C VAL A 72 13.18 -4.75 -2.70
N HIS A 73 12.42 -5.76 -2.32
CA HIS A 73 11.99 -6.79 -3.27
C HIS A 73 10.89 -6.17 -4.13
N PRO A 74 11.14 -5.92 -5.43
CA PRO A 74 10.29 -5.04 -6.23
C PRO A 74 8.99 -5.66 -6.70
N CYS A 75 8.86 -6.97 -6.66
CA CYS A 75 7.64 -7.66 -7.07
C CYS A 75 7.52 -9.01 -6.37
N VAL A 76 6.91 -9.01 -5.19
CA VAL A 76 6.57 -10.25 -4.47
C VAL A 76 5.37 -10.91 -5.13
N GLU A 77 4.37 -10.10 -5.50
CA GLU A 77 3.14 -10.57 -6.13
C GLU A 77 2.57 -9.50 -7.05
N LEU A 78 2.02 -9.93 -8.17
CA LEU A 78 1.26 -9.09 -9.09
C LEU A 78 -0.22 -9.47 -9.02
N ASN A 79 -1.06 -8.50 -8.70
CA ASN A 79 -2.51 -8.68 -8.58
C ASN A 79 -3.22 -7.90 -9.70
N LEU A 80 -3.71 -8.59 -10.72
CA LEU A 80 -4.44 -7.99 -11.86
C LEU A 80 -5.91 -7.82 -11.50
N ARG A 81 -6.18 -7.00 -10.52
CA ARG A 81 -7.53 -6.73 -10.00
C ARG A 81 -7.49 -5.51 -9.09
N ARG A 82 -8.66 -5.02 -8.71
CA ARG A 82 -8.77 -4.07 -7.62
C ARG A 82 -8.37 -4.76 -6.31
N THR A 83 -7.53 -4.12 -5.53
CA THR A 83 -7.02 -4.64 -4.25
C THR A 83 -7.53 -3.81 -3.08
N MET A 84 -7.34 -4.28 -1.86
CA MET A 84 -7.62 -3.49 -0.65
C MET A 84 -6.77 -2.21 -0.58
N GLY A 85 -5.60 -2.22 -1.23
CA GLY A 85 -4.79 -1.01 -1.40
C GLY A 85 -5.52 0.08 -2.18
N HIS A 86 -6.25 -0.25 -3.22
CA HIS A 86 -7.08 0.70 -3.97
C HIS A 86 -8.20 1.28 -3.09
N VAL A 87 -8.84 0.43 -2.30
CA VAL A 87 -9.86 0.87 -1.33
C VAL A 87 -9.27 1.85 -0.33
N ALA A 88 -8.10 1.53 0.22
CA ALA A 88 -7.39 2.40 1.16
C ALA A 88 -7.02 3.75 0.53
N LEU A 89 -6.58 3.76 -0.73
CA LEU A 89 -6.29 5.00 -1.46
C LEU A 89 -7.54 5.88 -1.61
N ASP A 90 -8.67 5.27 -1.98
CA ASP A 90 -9.94 5.99 -2.12
C ASP A 90 -10.43 6.57 -0.80
N ILE A 91 -10.36 5.79 0.27
CA ILE A 91 -10.74 6.25 1.61
C ILE A 91 -9.81 7.35 2.11
N SER A 92 -8.50 7.21 1.88
CA SER A 92 -7.51 8.22 2.29
C SER A 92 -7.77 9.60 1.70
N LYS A 93 -8.38 9.68 0.52
CA LYS A 93 -8.77 10.96 -0.11
C LYS A 93 -9.96 11.62 0.56
N LYS A 94 -10.74 10.87 1.33
CA LYS A 94 -12.01 11.34 1.93
C LYS A 94 -11.92 11.64 3.40
N ILE A 95 -10.83 11.24 4.07
CA ILE A 95 -10.63 11.48 5.49
C ILE A 95 -9.74 12.70 5.71
N ALA A 96 -10.02 13.45 6.79
CA ALA A 96 -9.25 14.65 7.13
C ALA A 96 -7.95 14.34 7.88
N GLU A 97 -7.90 13.23 8.61
CA GLU A 97 -6.78 12.88 9.48
C GLU A 97 -6.27 11.47 9.17
N PRO A 98 -4.95 11.21 9.34
CA PRO A 98 -4.39 9.88 9.16
C PRO A 98 -5.01 8.86 10.11
N GLY A 99 -5.00 7.60 9.70
CA GLY A 99 -5.55 6.52 10.50
C GLY A 99 -5.19 5.15 9.95
N MET A 100 -5.88 4.15 10.47
CA MET A 100 -5.76 2.76 10.04
C MET A 100 -7.10 2.21 9.61
N MET A 101 -7.09 1.44 8.54
CA MET A 101 -8.20 0.63 8.09
C MET A 101 -7.90 -0.82 8.43
N GLN A 102 -8.82 -1.49 9.10
CA GLN A 102 -8.66 -2.90 9.49
C GLN A 102 -9.86 -3.71 9.05
N ILE A 103 -9.59 -4.92 8.59
CA ILE A 103 -10.63 -5.91 8.31
C ILE A 103 -10.72 -6.88 9.48
N ILE A 104 -11.90 -6.98 10.07
CA ILE A 104 -12.17 -7.92 11.14
C ILE A 104 -13.05 -9.03 10.60
N PHE A 105 -12.56 -10.28 10.72
CA PHE A 105 -13.27 -11.47 10.30
C PHE A 105 -14.10 -12.00 11.46
N GLN A 106 -15.39 -12.19 11.21
CA GLN A 106 -16.29 -12.87 12.13
C GLN A 106 -17.01 -13.98 11.36
N PRO A 107 -17.47 -15.06 12.04
CA PRO A 107 -18.20 -16.12 11.33
C PRO A 107 -19.38 -15.55 10.54
N GLY A 108 -19.34 -15.74 9.22
CA GLY A 108 -20.39 -15.31 8.30
C GLY A 108 -20.34 -13.86 7.82
N HIS A 109 -19.43 -13.02 8.31
CA HIS A 109 -19.30 -11.64 7.82
C HIS A 109 -17.94 -11.01 8.10
N TYR A 110 -17.67 -9.91 7.37
CA TYR A 110 -16.49 -9.07 7.54
C TYR A 110 -16.92 -7.69 8.00
N THR A 111 -16.11 -7.06 8.86
CA THR A 111 -16.34 -5.70 9.28
C THR A 111 -15.12 -4.85 8.95
N LEU A 112 -15.34 -3.69 8.35
CA LEU A 112 -14.31 -2.70 8.09
C LEU A 112 -14.30 -1.68 9.23
N HIS A 113 -13.18 -1.56 9.91
CA HIS A 113 -12.98 -0.58 10.98
C HIS A 113 -11.97 0.46 10.55
N ILE A 114 -12.32 1.74 10.75
CA ILE A 114 -11.40 2.86 10.53
C ILE A 114 -11.17 3.53 11.88
N THR A 115 -9.90 3.61 12.27
CA THR A 115 -9.48 4.32 13.49
C THR A 115 -8.58 5.47 13.09
N HIS A 116 -8.76 6.63 13.72
CA HIS A 116 -7.91 7.80 13.50
C HIS A 116 -6.71 7.77 14.45
N ASP A 117 -5.58 8.27 13.97
CA ASP A 117 -4.41 8.39 14.82
C ASP A 117 -4.68 9.41 15.93
N ASP A 118 -4.24 9.08 17.14
CA ASP A 118 -4.19 10.06 18.23
C ASP A 118 -3.05 11.04 17.95
N LYS A 119 -3.35 12.35 17.96
CA LYS A 119 -2.35 13.39 17.72
C LYS A 119 -1.16 13.32 18.69
N ALA A 120 -1.37 12.81 19.90
CA ALA A 120 -0.30 12.59 20.87
C ALA A 120 0.71 11.53 20.42
N HIS A 121 0.34 10.62 19.54
CA HIS A 121 1.20 9.57 19.02
C HIS A 121 1.96 9.97 17.75
N LEU A 122 1.67 11.15 17.20
CA LEU A 122 2.33 11.66 15.99
C LEU A 122 3.61 12.46 16.31
N LEU A 123 3.85 12.70 17.58
CA LEU A 123 5.07 13.33 18.09
C LEU A 123 6.08 12.25 18.46
#